data_08d567014aacb99b52d9f756380009d2
#
_entry.id   08d567014aacb99b52d9f756380009d2
#
_cell.length_a   1.000
_cell.length_b   1.000
_cell.length_c   1.000
_cell.angle_alpha   90.00
_cell.angle_beta   90.00
_cell.angle_gamma   90.00
#
_symmetry.space_group_name_H-M   'P 1'
#
loop_
_entity.id
_entity.type
_entity.pdbx_description
1 polymer ?
#
loop_
_entity_poly.entity_id
_entity_poly.type
_entity_poly.pdbx_seq_one_letter_code
_entity_poly.pdbx_strand_id
1 'polypeptide(L)'
;MENRPVPPGGAKQAGKASGREPVGTDWRAVLHRHADALWGGEPTDPEAAAALARTLGPLADDALHIVEAYALGAKRANGAAAPPAEFGVRLDLVLNGIEAALAPSESGPPPAGRRPHMIQSELWQVLRKVRESGELSYAREQYLIELDRRILFRLYDRGPQVPADVSSAVGVDKAQVSRSVKRLLELRLIEREQIRAPLRLTRDGERLGKRLMRMADLRNRELTLDISDAELNEFFDTIEVLLERAVALYEQERELAQGPEGARNGEPPVKDWDGKAGDKVVIDRSRIVAPLLTLSAYFSRSGSLAFKRLTGLSSFEAFVLSEIGIDPPTDWATLVKALARDHSQAGRTVTALMKRGLVEREGKPGRRHGRFFPSEEGARLFEVIHEAGRQRSTFLLAPLAADQRARFLATFEKVRRNATSQLDRERAIAEIDRS
;
A
#
# COMPACT_ATOMS: atom_id res chain seq x y z
N MET A 1 60.99 -12.83 59.29
CA MET A 1 60.68 -14.13 59.88
C MET A 1 59.36 -14.57 59.22
N GLU A 2 59.48 -15.38 58.18
CA GLU A 2 59.33 -16.83 58.20
C GLU A 2 57.97 -17.22 58.77
N ASN A 3 57.08 -17.87 58.12
CA ASN A 3 57.24 -19.10 57.36
C ASN A 3 55.99 -19.41 56.55
N ARG A 4 56.15 -20.00 55.40
CA ARG A 4 55.24 -20.87 54.64
C ARG A 4 55.05 -22.22 55.37
N PRO A 5 54.17 -23.19 54.94
CA PRO A 5 53.47 -23.35 53.69
C PRO A 5 52.02 -23.99 53.74
N VAL A 6 51.37 -24.02 52.66
CA VAL A 6 50.30 -24.79 52.03
C VAL A 6 50.59 -26.34 51.99
N PRO A 7 49.71 -27.27 51.55
CA PRO A 7 48.28 -27.40 51.11
C PRO A 7 47.63 -28.75 51.49
N PRO A 8 46.77 -29.43 50.71
CA PRO A 8 45.69 -29.13 49.80
C PRO A 8 44.40 -29.90 50.15
N GLY A 9 43.27 -29.46 49.57
CA GLY A 9 42.06 -30.24 49.65
C GLY A 9 41.21 -30.08 48.39
N GLY A 10 41.00 -31.19 47.67
CA GLY A 10 40.41 -31.32 46.37
C GLY A 10 38.96 -30.83 46.29
N ALA A 11 38.70 -30.03 45.32
CA ALA A 11 37.34 -29.66 44.90
C ALA A 11 36.98 -30.50 43.66
N LYS A 12 35.91 -31.28 43.83
CA LYS A 12 35.27 -32.03 42.73
C LYS A 12 34.83 -31.08 41.64
N GLN A 13 35.25 -31.36 40.43
CA GLN A 13 34.69 -30.78 39.20
C GLN A 13 33.21 -31.14 39.09
N ALA A 14 32.34 -30.17 39.32
CA ALA A 14 30.96 -30.26 38.88
C ALA A 14 30.94 -29.94 37.41
N GLY A 15 30.53 -30.93 36.63
CA GLY A 15 30.41 -30.86 35.18
C GLY A 15 29.52 -29.68 34.78
N LYS A 16 30.07 -28.78 33.94
CA LYS A 16 29.27 -27.87 33.15
C LYS A 16 28.39 -28.68 32.22
N ALA A 17 27.13 -28.83 32.58
CA ALA A 17 26.12 -29.18 31.61
C ALA A 17 26.12 -28.06 30.59
N SER A 18 26.61 -28.31 29.39
CA SER A 18 26.44 -27.47 28.21
C SER A 18 24.95 -27.44 27.94
N GLY A 19 24.31 -26.37 28.37
CA GLY A 19 22.97 -26.01 27.89
C GLY A 19 23.14 -25.77 26.38
N ARG A 20 22.87 -26.81 25.59
CA ARG A 20 22.47 -26.58 24.19
C ARG A 20 21.19 -25.82 24.28
N GLU A 21 21.24 -24.52 23.90
CA GLU A 21 20.05 -23.82 23.48
C GLU A 21 19.34 -24.71 22.46
N PRO A 22 18.03 -24.91 22.56
CA PRO A 22 17.33 -25.66 21.54
C PRO A 22 17.60 -24.95 20.22
N VAL A 23 18.22 -25.66 19.28
CA VAL A 23 18.38 -25.22 17.89
C VAL A 23 16.98 -24.80 17.44
N GLY A 24 16.77 -23.50 17.29
CA GLY A 24 15.47 -22.95 16.86
C GLY A 24 15.06 -23.70 15.60
N THR A 25 13.87 -24.25 15.60
CA THR A 25 13.34 -24.95 14.44
C THR A 25 13.43 -24.01 13.25
N ASP A 26 14.13 -24.40 12.20
CA ASP A 26 14.20 -23.61 10.96
C ASP A 26 12.79 -23.57 10.34
N TRP A 27 12.07 -22.51 10.67
CA TRP A 27 10.69 -22.31 10.25
C TRP A 27 10.56 -22.23 8.72
N ARG A 28 11.61 -21.74 8.00
CA ARG A 28 11.62 -21.72 6.52
C ARG A 28 11.63 -23.14 5.98
N ALA A 29 12.50 -23.99 6.49
CA ALA A 29 12.55 -25.39 6.09
C ALA A 29 11.25 -26.14 6.41
N VAL A 30 10.55 -25.78 7.49
CA VAL A 30 9.22 -26.33 7.81
C VAL A 30 8.19 -25.90 6.77
N LEU A 31 8.16 -24.63 6.39
CA LEU A 31 7.21 -24.12 5.38
C LEU A 31 7.52 -24.64 3.97
N HIS A 32 8.78 -24.85 3.61
CA HIS A 32 9.14 -25.51 2.36
C HIS A 32 8.61 -26.95 2.31
N ARG A 33 8.85 -27.75 3.34
CA ARG A 33 8.32 -29.13 3.41
C ARG A 33 6.78 -29.15 3.37
N HIS A 34 6.14 -28.20 4.03
CA HIS A 34 4.69 -28.05 3.97
C HIS A 34 4.20 -27.76 2.55
N ALA A 35 4.85 -26.84 1.81
CA ALA A 35 4.54 -26.55 0.43
C ALA A 35 4.70 -27.77 -0.49
N ASP A 36 5.77 -28.55 -0.30
CA ASP A 36 6.05 -29.77 -1.06
C ASP A 36 5.00 -30.86 -0.77
N ALA A 37 4.60 -31.05 0.50
CA ALA A 37 3.54 -31.97 0.89
C ALA A 37 2.20 -31.64 0.23
N LEU A 38 1.84 -30.35 0.21
CA LEU A 38 0.63 -29.88 -0.49
C LEU A 38 0.70 -30.12 -2.00
N TRP A 39 1.89 -30.05 -2.59
CA TRP A 39 2.07 -30.40 -3.99
C TRP A 39 1.82 -31.90 -4.24
N GLY A 40 2.30 -32.77 -3.34
CA GLY A 40 2.02 -34.20 -3.32
C GLY A 40 0.53 -34.56 -3.06
N GLY A 41 -0.24 -33.62 -2.52
CA GLY A 41 -1.63 -33.82 -2.11
C GLY A 41 -1.78 -34.33 -0.69
N GLU A 42 -0.73 -34.23 0.10
CA GLU A 42 -0.69 -34.60 1.52
C GLU A 42 -1.31 -33.50 2.40
N PRO A 43 -1.99 -33.87 3.50
CA PRO A 43 -2.49 -32.89 4.46
C PRO A 43 -1.34 -32.22 5.23
N THR A 44 -1.62 -31.07 5.81
CA THR A 44 -0.71 -30.36 6.70
C THR A 44 -0.30 -31.25 7.86
N ASP A 45 1.00 -31.40 8.09
CA ASP A 45 1.54 -32.12 9.24
C ASP A 45 1.25 -31.34 10.55
N PRO A 46 0.48 -31.92 11.51
CA PRO A 46 0.16 -31.25 12.77
C PRO A 46 1.40 -30.92 13.62
N GLU A 47 2.45 -31.72 13.54
CA GLU A 47 3.70 -31.48 14.27
C GLU A 47 4.46 -30.26 13.67
N ALA A 48 4.46 -30.14 12.34
CA ALA A 48 4.99 -28.98 11.65
C ALA A 48 4.22 -27.70 12.02
N ALA A 49 2.89 -27.75 12.07
CA ALA A 49 2.06 -26.62 12.49
C ALA A 49 2.36 -26.21 13.94
N ALA A 50 2.49 -27.18 14.86
CA ALA A 50 2.87 -26.91 16.24
C ALA A 50 4.30 -26.33 16.38
N ALA A 51 5.23 -26.76 15.54
CA ALA A 51 6.59 -26.21 15.50
C ALA A 51 6.59 -24.75 15.01
N LEU A 52 5.81 -24.44 13.99
CA LEU A 52 5.63 -23.06 13.51
C LEU A 52 5.00 -22.16 14.56
N ALA A 53 3.95 -22.62 15.25
CA ALA A 53 3.29 -21.86 16.32
C ALA A 53 4.28 -21.50 17.44
N ARG A 54 5.21 -22.39 17.79
CA ARG A 54 6.27 -22.09 18.77
C ARG A 54 7.29 -21.06 18.29
N THR A 55 7.58 -21.03 16.99
CA THR A 55 8.65 -20.19 16.42
C THR A 55 8.12 -18.84 15.93
N LEU A 56 6.96 -18.83 15.27
CA LEU A 56 6.35 -17.65 14.64
C LEU A 56 5.26 -17.01 15.50
N GLY A 57 4.83 -17.69 16.59
CA GLY A 57 3.74 -17.19 17.44
C GLY A 57 2.48 -16.91 16.66
N PRO A 58 1.90 -15.70 16.79
CA PRO A 58 0.65 -15.32 16.10
C PRO A 58 0.75 -15.34 14.56
N LEU A 59 1.95 -15.27 13.98
CA LEU A 59 2.16 -15.28 12.53
C LEU A 59 2.09 -16.69 11.91
N ALA A 60 2.06 -17.75 12.72
CA ALA A 60 2.13 -19.12 12.22
C ALA A 60 0.97 -19.48 11.29
N ASP A 61 -0.25 -19.12 11.68
CA ASP A 61 -1.46 -19.40 10.90
C ASP A 61 -1.47 -18.62 9.58
N ASP A 62 -1.08 -17.36 9.61
CA ASP A 62 -0.97 -16.52 8.40
C ASP A 62 0.12 -17.06 7.47
N ALA A 63 1.27 -17.47 8.01
CA ALA A 63 2.37 -18.06 7.25
C ALA A 63 1.93 -19.36 6.54
N LEU A 64 1.24 -20.26 7.23
CA LEU A 64 0.67 -21.47 6.66
C LEU A 64 -0.31 -21.16 5.53
N HIS A 65 -1.29 -20.28 5.78
CA HIS A 65 -2.28 -19.91 4.76
C HIS A 65 -1.66 -19.27 3.52
N ILE A 66 -0.64 -18.41 3.70
CA ILE A 66 0.09 -17.79 2.58
C ILE A 66 0.80 -18.86 1.74
N VAL A 67 1.51 -19.78 2.38
CA VAL A 67 2.22 -20.87 1.71
C VAL A 67 1.26 -21.83 1.01
N GLU A 68 0.16 -22.22 1.68
CA GLU A 68 -0.90 -23.03 1.08
C GLU A 68 -1.50 -22.39 -0.17
N ALA A 69 -1.89 -21.12 -0.07
CA ALA A 69 -2.48 -20.40 -1.20
C ALA A 69 -1.50 -20.31 -2.37
N TYR A 70 -0.23 -20.08 -2.08
CA TYR A 70 0.84 -20.02 -3.08
C TYR A 70 1.08 -21.38 -3.73
N ALA A 71 1.29 -22.45 -2.95
CA ALA A 71 1.56 -23.79 -3.45
C ALA A 71 0.39 -24.33 -4.29
N LEU A 72 -0.85 -24.22 -3.78
CA LEU A 72 -2.04 -24.66 -4.50
C LEU A 72 -2.32 -23.80 -5.75
N GLY A 73 -2.00 -22.52 -5.71
CA GLY A 73 -2.08 -21.63 -6.87
C GLY A 73 -1.10 -22.07 -7.96
N ALA A 74 0.15 -22.27 -7.63
CA ALA A 74 1.20 -22.71 -8.54
C ALA A 74 0.90 -24.10 -9.13
N LYS A 75 0.44 -25.07 -8.31
CA LYS A 75 0.03 -26.41 -8.77
C LYS A 75 -1.08 -26.36 -9.82
N ARG A 76 -2.08 -25.50 -9.61
CA ARG A 76 -3.20 -25.34 -10.57
C ARG A 76 -2.77 -24.67 -11.86
N ALA A 77 -1.85 -23.72 -11.80
CA ALA A 77 -1.36 -23.02 -12.99
C ALA A 77 -0.51 -23.93 -13.89
N ASN A 78 0.29 -24.79 -13.31
CA ASN A 78 1.24 -25.62 -14.05
C ASN A 78 0.70 -26.99 -14.46
N GLY A 79 -0.33 -27.53 -13.79
CA GLY A 79 -0.90 -28.86 -14.08
C GLY A 79 0.07 -30.02 -13.91
N ALA A 80 1.31 -29.77 -13.43
CA ALA A 80 2.37 -30.74 -13.30
C ALA A 80 2.25 -31.57 -12.01
N ALA A 81 2.73 -32.81 -12.05
CA ALA A 81 2.75 -33.71 -10.89
C ALA A 81 3.81 -33.30 -9.83
N ALA A 82 4.85 -32.58 -10.24
CA ALA A 82 5.92 -32.09 -9.36
C ALA A 82 6.09 -30.57 -9.50
N PRO A 83 6.62 -29.89 -8.45
CA PRO A 83 6.89 -28.47 -8.52
C PRO A 83 7.97 -28.16 -9.57
N PRO A 84 7.80 -27.07 -10.37
CA PRO A 84 8.85 -26.63 -11.28
C PRO A 84 10.10 -26.19 -10.50
N ALA A 85 11.27 -26.25 -11.16
CA ALA A 85 12.55 -25.92 -10.53
C ALA A 85 12.58 -24.52 -9.87
N GLU A 86 11.85 -23.57 -10.44
CA GLU A 86 11.77 -22.18 -9.92
C GLU A 86 10.81 -22.02 -8.74
N PHE A 87 10.01 -23.04 -8.42
CA PHE A 87 9.01 -22.97 -7.36
C PHE A 87 9.64 -22.64 -6.00
N GLY A 88 10.74 -23.32 -5.65
CA GLY A 88 11.47 -23.09 -4.40
C GLY A 88 11.96 -21.65 -4.29
N VAL A 89 12.57 -21.12 -5.36
CA VAL A 89 13.06 -19.72 -5.39
C VAL A 89 11.92 -18.71 -5.20
N ARG A 90 10.79 -18.96 -5.86
CA ARG A 90 9.59 -18.09 -5.71
C ARG A 90 8.98 -18.19 -4.32
N LEU A 91 9.00 -19.39 -3.71
CA LEU A 91 8.57 -19.60 -2.34
C LEU A 91 9.46 -18.83 -1.35
N ASP A 92 10.78 -18.85 -1.54
CA ASP A 92 11.72 -18.06 -0.71
C ASP A 92 11.39 -16.56 -0.74
N LEU A 93 11.01 -16.02 -1.90
CA LEU A 93 10.58 -14.63 -2.01
C LEU A 93 9.29 -14.36 -1.21
N VAL A 94 8.38 -15.31 -1.11
CA VAL A 94 7.19 -15.24 -0.25
C VAL A 94 7.60 -15.26 1.23
N LEU A 95 8.52 -16.16 1.60
CA LEU A 95 9.01 -16.29 2.98
C LEU A 95 9.80 -15.07 3.46
N ASN A 96 10.47 -14.34 2.56
CA ASN A 96 11.12 -13.06 2.89
C ASN A 96 10.14 -12.00 3.41
N GLY A 97 8.88 -12.02 2.94
CA GLY A 97 7.82 -11.16 3.47
C GLY A 97 7.46 -11.48 4.93
N ILE A 98 7.40 -12.77 5.26
CA ILE A 98 7.15 -13.24 6.63
C ILE A 98 8.34 -12.86 7.54
N GLU A 99 9.56 -13.05 7.09
CA GLU A 99 10.75 -12.66 7.83
C GLU A 99 10.81 -11.15 8.10
N ALA A 100 10.45 -10.34 7.12
CA ALA A 100 10.35 -8.89 7.29
C ALA A 100 9.30 -8.50 8.34
N ALA A 101 8.22 -9.28 8.49
CA ALA A 101 7.22 -9.07 9.53
C ALA A 101 7.69 -9.47 10.93
N LEU A 102 8.60 -10.46 11.01
CA LEU A 102 9.24 -10.89 12.26
C LEU A 102 10.33 -9.92 12.74
N ALA A 103 10.90 -9.14 11.83
CA ALA A 103 11.92 -8.16 12.22
C ALA A 103 11.33 -7.19 13.24
N PRO A 104 12.03 -6.94 14.38
CA PRO A 104 11.56 -5.97 15.35
C PRO A 104 11.30 -4.66 14.62
N SER A 105 10.11 -4.12 14.81
CA SER A 105 9.79 -2.78 14.31
C SER A 105 10.88 -1.86 14.86
N GLU A 106 11.72 -1.29 14.01
CA GLU A 106 12.63 -0.25 14.43
C GLU A 106 11.81 0.96 14.88
N SER A 107 11.17 0.82 16.04
CA SER A 107 10.46 1.88 16.76
C SER A 107 11.48 2.82 17.43
N GLY A 108 12.53 3.13 16.69
CA GLY A 108 13.35 4.28 17.02
C GLY A 108 12.56 5.56 16.72
N PRO A 109 12.76 6.65 17.47
CA PRO A 109 12.22 7.94 17.06
C PRO A 109 12.69 8.18 15.62
N PRO A 110 11.80 8.72 14.74
CA PRO A 110 12.18 8.99 13.36
C PRO A 110 13.49 9.78 13.36
N PRO A 111 14.42 9.48 12.45
CA PRO A 111 15.72 10.16 12.42
C PRO A 111 15.50 11.67 12.45
N ALA A 112 16.28 12.33 13.32
CA ALA A 112 16.23 13.78 13.50
C ALA A 112 16.36 14.44 12.12
N GLY A 113 15.30 15.15 11.67
CA GLY A 113 15.20 15.72 10.33
C GLY A 113 14.02 15.17 9.50
N ARG A 114 13.36 14.10 9.91
CA ARG A 114 12.12 13.68 9.26
C ARG A 114 11.04 14.72 9.59
N ARG A 115 10.60 15.43 8.55
CA ARG A 115 9.54 16.45 8.65
C ARG A 115 8.27 15.86 9.27
N PRO A 116 7.43 16.67 9.98
CA PRO A 116 6.20 16.19 10.57
C PRO A 116 5.39 15.44 9.51
N HIS A 117 4.91 14.25 9.87
CA HIS A 117 4.20 13.33 8.99
C HIS A 117 3.07 14.03 8.23
N MET A 118 3.23 14.18 6.93
CA MET A 118 2.15 14.57 6.04
C MET A 118 1.43 13.29 5.61
N ILE A 119 0.36 12.93 6.30
CA ILE A 119 -0.44 11.71 6.06
C ILE A 119 -0.75 11.50 4.57
N GLN A 120 -0.97 12.58 3.82
CA GLN A 120 -1.27 12.49 2.40
C GLN A 120 -0.15 11.83 1.60
N SER A 121 1.11 12.20 1.83
CA SER A 121 2.25 11.61 1.11
C SER A 121 2.49 10.16 1.53
N GLU A 122 2.32 9.84 2.80
CA GLU A 122 2.48 8.48 3.34
C GLU A 122 1.39 7.55 2.80
N LEU A 123 0.12 7.94 2.85
CA LEU A 123 -0.98 7.22 2.23
C LEU A 123 -0.72 6.98 0.74
N TRP A 124 -0.32 8.02 0.03
CA TRP A 124 -0.02 7.90 -1.40
C TRP A 124 1.11 6.91 -1.69
N GLN A 125 2.19 6.95 -0.92
CA GLN A 125 3.32 6.02 -1.08
C GLN A 125 2.92 4.56 -0.84
N VAL A 126 2.15 4.29 0.23
CA VAL A 126 1.64 2.95 0.52
C VAL A 126 0.73 2.47 -0.60
N LEU A 127 -0.27 3.26 -0.96
CA LEU A 127 -1.25 2.88 -1.99
C LEU A 127 -0.61 2.72 -3.39
N ARG A 128 0.45 3.48 -3.68
CA ARG A 128 1.24 3.28 -4.90
C ARG A 128 1.90 1.91 -4.92
N LYS A 129 2.56 1.51 -3.82
CA LYS A 129 3.21 0.20 -3.71
C LYS A 129 2.20 -0.93 -3.84
N VAL A 130 1.06 -0.82 -3.15
CA VAL A 130 -0.04 -1.78 -3.24
C VAL A 130 -0.59 -1.89 -4.67
N ARG A 131 -0.75 -0.77 -5.37
CA ARG A 131 -1.19 -0.76 -6.77
C ARG A 131 -0.15 -1.41 -7.69
N GLU A 132 1.11 -1.01 -7.61
CA GLU A 132 2.18 -1.54 -8.45
C GLU A 132 2.36 -3.05 -8.24
N SER A 133 2.41 -3.51 -6.99
CA SER A 133 2.46 -4.94 -6.68
C SER A 133 1.22 -5.69 -7.19
N GLY A 134 0.04 -5.04 -7.15
CA GLY A 134 -1.20 -5.57 -7.71
C GLY A 134 -1.11 -5.75 -9.23
N GLU A 135 -0.64 -4.74 -9.95
CA GLU A 135 -0.48 -4.85 -11.40
C GLU A 135 0.46 -5.99 -11.80
N LEU A 136 1.60 -6.13 -11.12
CA LEU A 136 2.54 -7.23 -11.37
C LEU A 136 1.92 -8.59 -11.07
N SER A 137 1.23 -8.74 -9.94
CA SER A 137 0.58 -9.97 -9.53
C SER A 137 -0.54 -10.40 -10.49
N TYR A 138 -1.45 -9.48 -10.81
CA TYR A 138 -2.60 -9.77 -11.68
C TYR A 138 -2.23 -9.91 -13.16
N ALA A 139 -1.13 -9.29 -13.62
CA ALA A 139 -0.67 -9.45 -15.00
C ALA A 139 -0.33 -10.90 -15.36
N ARG A 140 0.09 -11.68 -14.37
CA ARG A 140 0.38 -13.13 -14.54
C ARG A 140 -0.86 -13.99 -14.74
N GLU A 141 -2.01 -13.52 -14.26
CA GLU A 141 -3.25 -14.30 -14.32
C GLU A 141 -3.98 -14.14 -15.66
N GLN A 142 -4.04 -12.92 -16.17
CA GLN A 142 -4.64 -12.60 -17.48
C GLN A 142 -4.30 -11.15 -17.90
N TYR A 143 -4.37 -10.86 -19.20
CA TYR A 143 -4.20 -9.53 -19.80
C TYR A 143 -5.39 -8.58 -19.50
N LEU A 144 -5.86 -8.55 -18.26
CA LEU A 144 -6.94 -7.68 -17.83
C LEU A 144 -6.38 -6.39 -17.23
N ILE A 145 -6.87 -5.25 -17.69
CA ILE A 145 -6.54 -3.97 -17.05
C ILE A 145 -7.27 -3.82 -15.71
N GLU A 146 -6.82 -2.91 -14.86
CA GLU A 146 -7.40 -2.65 -13.54
C GLU A 146 -8.92 -2.50 -13.58
N LEU A 147 -9.45 -1.74 -14.55
CA LEU A 147 -10.89 -1.51 -14.66
C LEU A 147 -11.68 -2.78 -14.98
N ASP A 148 -11.14 -3.66 -15.85
CA ASP A 148 -11.75 -4.95 -16.16
C ASP A 148 -11.89 -5.81 -14.89
N ARG A 149 -10.82 -5.88 -14.10
CA ARG A 149 -10.81 -6.61 -12.83
C ARG A 149 -11.82 -6.03 -11.83
N ARG A 150 -11.90 -4.70 -11.71
CA ARG A 150 -12.87 -4.03 -10.83
C ARG A 150 -14.32 -4.35 -11.22
N ILE A 151 -14.61 -4.41 -12.51
CA ILE A 151 -15.94 -4.80 -13.00
C ILE A 151 -16.23 -6.27 -12.67
N LEU A 152 -15.27 -7.17 -12.91
CA LEU A 152 -15.43 -8.59 -12.58
C LEU A 152 -15.63 -8.83 -11.08
N PHE A 153 -14.83 -8.17 -10.22
CA PHE A 153 -14.98 -8.22 -8.77
C PHE A 153 -16.38 -7.81 -8.35
N ARG A 154 -16.87 -6.70 -8.91
CA ARG A 154 -18.18 -6.18 -8.56
C ARG A 154 -19.30 -7.12 -8.98
N LEU A 155 -19.23 -7.67 -10.20
CA LEU A 155 -20.23 -8.65 -10.66
C LEU A 155 -20.16 -9.95 -9.88
N TYR A 156 -18.97 -10.36 -9.42
CA TYR A 156 -18.81 -11.54 -8.59
C TYR A 156 -19.38 -11.34 -7.18
N ASP A 157 -19.15 -10.18 -6.57
CA ASP A 157 -19.58 -9.85 -5.21
C ASP A 157 -21.09 -9.52 -5.12
N ARG A 158 -21.59 -8.74 -6.09
CA ARG A 158 -22.96 -8.19 -6.06
C ARG A 158 -23.94 -8.87 -7.01
N GLY A 159 -23.49 -9.81 -7.82
CA GLY A 159 -24.29 -10.44 -8.86
C GLY A 159 -24.55 -9.52 -10.06
N PRO A 160 -25.59 -9.83 -10.86
CA PRO A 160 -25.90 -9.10 -12.08
C PRO A 160 -26.21 -7.63 -11.84
N GLN A 161 -25.63 -6.71 -12.64
CA GLN A 161 -25.83 -5.26 -12.52
C GLN A 161 -25.98 -4.59 -13.88
N VAL A 162 -26.82 -3.56 -13.92
CA VAL A 162 -26.93 -2.74 -15.14
C VAL A 162 -25.67 -1.89 -15.33
N PRO A 163 -25.28 -1.58 -16.60
CA PRO A 163 -24.05 -0.83 -16.88
C PRO A 163 -23.96 0.53 -16.18
N ALA A 164 -25.10 1.17 -15.91
CA ALA A 164 -25.14 2.46 -15.20
C ALA A 164 -24.68 2.32 -13.75
N ASP A 165 -25.15 1.28 -13.04
CA ASP A 165 -24.77 1.03 -11.64
C ASP A 165 -23.29 0.64 -11.54
N VAL A 166 -22.80 -0.18 -12.50
CA VAL A 166 -21.36 -0.48 -12.59
C VAL A 166 -20.55 0.79 -12.76
N SER A 167 -20.96 1.69 -13.68
CA SER A 167 -20.26 2.96 -13.92
C SER A 167 -20.23 3.85 -12.68
N SER A 168 -21.36 4.00 -12.00
CA SER A 168 -21.45 4.79 -10.77
C SER A 168 -20.53 4.25 -9.68
N ALA A 169 -20.51 2.93 -9.52
CA ALA A 169 -19.78 2.27 -8.44
C ALA A 169 -18.27 2.23 -8.65
N VAL A 170 -17.78 2.10 -9.91
CA VAL A 170 -16.33 2.08 -10.15
C VAL A 170 -15.72 3.47 -10.22
N GLY A 171 -16.55 4.54 -10.25
CA GLY A 171 -16.10 5.93 -10.12
C GLY A 171 -15.23 6.43 -11.27
N VAL A 172 -15.41 5.87 -12.48
CA VAL A 172 -14.73 6.30 -13.71
C VAL A 172 -15.74 6.71 -14.76
N ASP A 173 -15.28 7.41 -15.80
CA ASP A 173 -16.16 7.89 -16.84
C ASP A 173 -16.86 6.76 -17.62
N LYS A 174 -18.08 7.02 -18.09
CA LYS A 174 -18.93 6.03 -18.78
C LYS A 174 -18.26 5.45 -20.03
N ALA A 175 -17.43 6.23 -20.74
CA ALA A 175 -16.77 5.77 -21.95
C ALA A 175 -15.67 4.72 -21.64
N GLN A 176 -14.95 4.90 -20.54
CA GLN A 176 -13.96 3.91 -20.07
C GLN A 176 -14.65 2.62 -19.65
N VAL A 177 -15.73 2.70 -18.86
CA VAL A 177 -16.53 1.52 -18.46
C VAL A 177 -17.08 0.79 -19.69
N SER A 178 -17.60 1.53 -20.68
CA SER A 178 -18.11 0.94 -21.92
C SER A 178 -17.03 0.18 -22.68
N ARG A 179 -15.80 0.70 -22.78
CA ARG A 179 -14.67 0.00 -23.41
C ARG A 179 -14.29 -1.27 -22.66
N SER A 180 -14.23 -1.22 -21.32
CA SER A 180 -13.96 -2.40 -20.49
C SER A 180 -15.05 -3.45 -20.62
N VAL A 181 -16.31 -3.06 -20.57
CA VAL A 181 -17.45 -3.97 -20.77
C VAL A 181 -17.40 -4.64 -22.16
N LYS A 182 -17.09 -3.87 -23.22
CA LYS A 182 -16.92 -4.43 -24.57
C LYS A 182 -15.82 -5.50 -24.60
N ARG A 183 -14.65 -5.22 -24.03
CA ARG A 183 -13.53 -6.17 -23.94
C ARG A 183 -13.90 -7.42 -23.16
N LEU A 184 -14.57 -7.28 -21.98
CA LEU A 184 -15.00 -8.42 -21.19
C LEU A 184 -16.02 -9.30 -21.89
N LEU A 185 -16.91 -8.71 -22.72
CA LEU A 185 -17.82 -9.45 -23.60
C LEU A 185 -17.04 -10.20 -24.71
N GLU A 186 -16.06 -9.55 -25.34
CA GLU A 186 -15.20 -10.18 -26.37
C GLU A 186 -14.39 -11.35 -25.77
N LEU A 187 -13.92 -11.22 -24.53
CA LEU A 187 -13.23 -12.27 -23.78
C LEU A 187 -14.20 -13.35 -23.24
N ARG A 188 -15.51 -13.22 -23.44
CA ARG A 188 -16.55 -14.11 -22.95
C ARG A 188 -16.53 -14.32 -21.41
N LEU A 189 -16.07 -13.32 -20.67
CA LEU A 189 -16.06 -13.34 -19.22
C LEU A 189 -17.36 -12.81 -18.62
N ILE A 190 -18.07 -11.98 -19.37
CA ILE A 190 -19.40 -11.49 -19.05
C ILE A 190 -20.34 -11.68 -20.24
N GLU A 191 -21.64 -11.65 -19.95
CA GLU A 191 -22.71 -11.71 -20.95
C GLU A 191 -23.82 -10.73 -20.61
N ARG A 192 -24.64 -10.40 -21.60
CA ARG A 192 -25.88 -9.64 -21.47
C ARG A 192 -26.83 -9.95 -22.61
N GLU A 193 -28.13 -9.94 -22.35
CA GLU A 193 -29.16 -10.23 -23.36
C GLU A 193 -29.32 -9.06 -24.34
N GLN A 194 -29.26 -7.82 -23.84
CA GLN A 194 -29.40 -6.59 -24.62
C GLN A 194 -28.47 -5.50 -24.11
N ILE A 195 -28.28 -4.43 -24.89
CA ILE A 195 -27.32 -3.35 -24.58
C ILE A 195 -27.50 -2.74 -23.18
N ARG A 196 -28.74 -2.62 -22.72
CA ARG A 196 -29.08 -2.06 -21.39
C ARG A 196 -29.41 -3.11 -20.33
N ALA A 197 -29.40 -4.39 -20.71
CA ALA A 197 -29.65 -5.48 -19.78
C ALA A 197 -28.54 -5.61 -18.74
N PRO A 198 -28.81 -6.20 -17.56
CA PRO A 198 -27.79 -6.46 -16.56
C PRO A 198 -26.66 -7.30 -17.12
N LEU A 199 -25.43 -6.89 -16.81
CA LEU A 199 -24.22 -7.66 -17.06
C LEU A 199 -24.18 -8.82 -16.08
N ARG A 200 -23.89 -10.03 -16.56
CA ARG A 200 -23.75 -11.26 -15.77
C ARG A 200 -22.39 -11.88 -16.05
N LEU A 201 -21.85 -12.60 -15.07
CA LEU A 201 -20.65 -13.42 -15.30
C LEU A 201 -21.05 -14.68 -16.08
N THR A 202 -20.22 -15.07 -17.03
CA THR A 202 -20.25 -16.41 -17.61
C THR A 202 -19.63 -17.42 -16.64
N ARG A 203 -19.68 -18.72 -16.93
CA ARG A 203 -18.97 -19.75 -16.14
C ARG A 203 -17.46 -19.49 -16.07
N ASP A 204 -16.86 -18.99 -17.15
CA ASP A 204 -15.44 -18.61 -17.18
C ASP A 204 -15.19 -17.35 -16.36
N GLY A 205 -16.09 -16.37 -16.46
CA GLY A 205 -16.06 -15.17 -15.63
C GLY A 205 -16.18 -15.48 -14.15
N GLU A 206 -17.06 -16.40 -13.74
CA GLU A 206 -17.19 -16.83 -12.36
C GLU A 206 -15.92 -17.52 -11.84
N ARG A 207 -15.35 -18.44 -12.64
CA ARG A 207 -14.09 -19.13 -12.30
C ARG A 207 -12.94 -18.12 -12.13
N LEU A 208 -12.84 -17.17 -13.04
CA LEU A 208 -11.83 -16.11 -12.97
C LEU A 208 -12.09 -15.19 -11.79
N GLY A 209 -13.32 -14.73 -11.58
CA GLY A 209 -13.73 -13.91 -10.44
C GLY A 209 -13.37 -14.56 -9.12
N LYS A 210 -13.68 -15.83 -8.93
CA LYS A 210 -13.31 -16.61 -7.73
C LYS A 210 -11.78 -16.67 -7.53
N ARG A 211 -11.00 -16.80 -8.61
CA ARG A 211 -9.53 -16.83 -8.54
C ARG A 211 -8.97 -15.46 -8.15
N LEU A 212 -9.46 -14.40 -8.79
CA LEU A 212 -9.06 -13.03 -8.50
C LEU A 212 -9.42 -12.63 -7.05
N MET A 213 -10.58 -13.06 -6.55
CA MET A 213 -10.97 -12.82 -5.14
C MET A 213 -10.01 -13.49 -4.17
N ARG A 214 -9.64 -14.76 -4.41
CA ARG A 214 -8.64 -15.45 -3.58
C ARG A 214 -7.29 -14.74 -3.59
N MET A 215 -6.85 -14.25 -4.75
CA MET A 215 -5.62 -13.44 -4.82
C MET A 215 -5.75 -12.15 -4.03
N ALA A 216 -6.90 -11.47 -4.11
CA ALA A 216 -7.14 -10.27 -3.33
C ALA A 216 -7.12 -10.54 -1.82
N ASP A 217 -7.70 -11.67 -1.38
CA ASP A 217 -7.69 -12.09 0.03
C ASP A 217 -6.28 -12.45 0.51
N LEU A 218 -5.52 -13.19 -0.30
CA LEU A 218 -4.11 -13.49 -0.02
C LEU A 218 -3.29 -12.20 0.12
N ARG A 219 -3.42 -11.29 -0.83
CA ARG A 219 -2.74 -10.01 -0.81
C ARG A 219 -3.12 -9.15 0.40
N ASN A 220 -4.39 -9.21 0.82
CA ASN A 220 -4.84 -8.54 2.03
C ASN A 220 -4.19 -9.14 3.28
N ARG A 221 -4.13 -10.47 3.41
CA ARG A 221 -3.43 -11.15 4.52
C ARG A 221 -1.95 -10.75 4.59
N GLU A 222 -1.27 -10.70 3.45
CA GLU A 222 0.12 -10.22 3.39
C GLU A 222 0.26 -8.77 3.88
N LEU A 223 -0.69 -7.89 3.55
CA LEU A 223 -0.67 -6.50 4.02
C LEU A 223 -0.97 -6.37 5.51
N THR A 224 -1.72 -7.31 6.08
CA THR A 224 -2.09 -7.33 7.50
C THR A 224 -1.24 -8.29 8.33
N LEU A 225 -0.14 -8.81 7.79
CA LEU A 225 0.81 -9.62 8.55
C LEU A 225 1.26 -8.88 9.82
N ASP A 226 1.33 -9.62 10.93
CA ASP A 226 1.69 -9.12 12.28
C ASP A 226 0.74 -8.03 12.85
N ILE A 227 -0.45 -7.87 12.28
CA ILE A 227 -1.49 -6.99 12.79
C ILE A 227 -2.59 -7.88 13.41
N SER A 228 -2.76 -7.79 14.72
CA SER A 228 -3.81 -8.53 15.40
C SER A 228 -5.21 -8.00 15.05
N ASP A 229 -6.24 -8.83 15.24
CA ASP A 229 -7.63 -8.42 14.99
C ASP A 229 -8.02 -7.19 15.82
N ALA A 230 -7.52 -7.07 17.05
CA ALA A 230 -7.76 -5.91 17.91
C ALA A 230 -7.13 -4.63 17.32
N GLU A 231 -5.88 -4.69 16.88
CA GLU A 231 -5.20 -3.57 16.21
C GLU A 231 -5.91 -3.20 14.90
N LEU A 232 -6.35 -4.21 14.13
CA LEU A 232 -7.03 -4.00 12.86
C LEU A 232 -8.39 -3.33 13.06
N ASN A 233 -9.16 -3.75 14.06
CA ASN A 233 -10.45 -3.13 14.39
C ASN A 233 -10.26 -1.68 14.85
N GLU A 234 -9.31 -1.40 15.76
CA GLU A 234 -8.98 -0.03 16.18
C GLU A 234 -8.51 0.84 15.01
N PHE A 235 -7.75 0.25 14.09
CA PHE A 235 -7.31 0.91 12.88
C PHE A 235 -8.49 1.31 11.97
N PHE A 236 -9.46 0.42 11.76
CA PHE A 236 -10.67 0.72 10.99
C PHE A 236 -11.54 1.77 11.66
N ASP A 237 -11.74 1.70 13.00
CA ASP A 237 -12.46 2.72 13.75
C ASP A 237 -11.82 4.10 13.58
N THR A 238 -10.48 4.15 13.63
CA THR A 238 -9.74 5.38 13.40
C THR A 238 -9.90 5.88 11.96
N ILE A 239 -9.83 4.99 10.96
CA ILE A 239 -10.04 5.38 9.55
C ILE A 239 -11.44 5.95 9.32
N GLU A 240 -12.48 5.42 9.96
CA GLU A 240 -13.84 6.00 9.87
C GLU A 240 -13.85 7.45 10.34
N VAL A 241 -13.26 7.75 11.50
CA VAL A 241 -13.12 9.12 12.01
C VAL A 241 -12.34 10.02 11.05
N LEU A 242 -11.20 9.52 10.54
CA LEU A 242 -10.40 10.29 9.58
C LEU A 242 -11.15 10.53 8.27
N LEU A 243 -11.96 9.57 7.83
CA LEU A 243 -12.72 9.67 6.58
C LEU A 243 -13.84 10.71 6.68
N GLU A 244 -14.58 10.75 7.80
CA GLU A 244 -15.58 11.81 8.05
C GLU A 244 -14.96 13.19 7.94
N ARG A 245 -13.78 13.38 8.53
CA ARG A 245 -13.05 14.66 8.46
C ARG A 245 -12.50 14.95 7.07
N ALA A 246 -12.04 13.93 6.33
CA ALA A 246 -11.59 14.12 4.95
C ALA A 246 -12.72 14.52 4.01
N VAL A 247 -13.93 14.00 4.24
CA VAL A 247 -15.17 14.43 3.53
C VAL A 247 -15.47 15.88 3.86
N ALA A 248 -15.47 16.27 5.14
CA ALA A 248 -15.70 17.65 5.56
C ALA A 248 -14.72 18.65 4.92
N LEU A 249 -13.42 18.29 4.91
CA LEU A 249 -12.39 19.09 4.20
C LEU A 249 -12.69 19.23 2.71
N TYR A 250 -13.17 18.17 2.07
CA TYR A 250 -13.47 18.20 0.64
C TYR A 250 -14.70 19.09 0.36
N GLU A 251 -15.75 18.98 1.16
CA GLU A 251 -16.96 19.79 1.01
C GLU A 251 -16.66 21.27 1.20
N GLN A 252 -15.91 21.62 2.24
CA GLN A 252 -15.48 22.98 2.50
C GLN A 252 -14.64 23.57 1.34
N GLU A 253 -13.62 22.85 0.89
CA GLU A 253 -12.79 23.35 -0.23
C GLU A 253 -13.60 23.47 -1.53
N ARG A 254 -14.62 22.61 -1.72
CA ARG A 254 -15.54 22.73 -2.85
C ARG A 254 -16.39 24.01 -2.77
N GLU A 255 -16.88 24.35 -1.58
CA GLU A 255 -17.64 25.60 -1.34
C GLU A 255 -16.75 26.82 -1.55
N LEU A 256 -15.54 26.84 -1.00
CA LEU A 256 -14.57 27.91 -1.18
C LEU A 256 -14.17 28.09 -2.65
N ALA A 257 -14.06 27.00 -3.41
CA ALA A 257 -13.73 27.04 -4.83
C ALA A 257 -14.87 27.61 -5.69
N GLN A 258 -16.13 27.57 -5.22
CA GLN A 258 -17.31 28.10 -5.90
C GLN A 258 -17.67 29.51 -5.44
N GLY A 259 -17.06 30.01 -4.37
CA GLY A 259 -17.31 31.33 -3.79
C GLY A 259 -16.74 32.47 -4.64
N PRO A 260 -17.17 33.75 -4.35
CA PRO A 260 -16.65 34.92 -5.04
C PRO A 260 -15.14 35.08 -4.87
N GLU A 261 -14.47 35.75 -5.83
CA GLU A 261 -13.01 35.86 -5.91
C GLU A 261 -12.31 36.40 -4.63
N GLY A 262 -13.04 37.07 -3.73
CA GLY A 262 -12.51 37.54 -2.44
C GLY A 262 -12.28 36.46 -1.38
N ALA A 263 -12.88 35.25 -1.51
CA ALA A 263 -12.69 34.13 -0.58
C ALA A 263 -11.37 33.39 -0.82
N ARG A 264 -10.55 33.81 -1.77
CA ARG A 264 -9.28 33.17 -2.15
C ARG A 264 -8.13 33.40 -1.16
N ASN A 265 -8.30 34.31 -0.20
CA ASN A 265 -7.22 34.68 0.71
C ASN A 265 -7.28 33.94 2.04
N GLY A 266 -6.56 32.82 2.12
CA GLY A 266 -5.81 32.47 3.33
C GLY A 266 -6.54 31.98 4.55
N GLU A 267 -7.86 31.74 4.56
CA GLU A 267 -8.50 31.14 5.72
C GLU A 267 -8.14 29.65 5.87
N PRO A 268 -7.68 29.25 7.08
CA PRO A 268 -7.40 27.85 7.35
C PRO A 268 -8.67 27.01 7.26
N PRO A 269 -8.56 25.71 6.89
CA PRO A 269 -9.72 24.84 6.86
C PRO A 269 -10.35 24.73 8.25
N VAL A 270 -11.64 24.89 8.28
CA VAL A 270 -12.59 24.62 9.39
C VAL A 270 -12.08 24.85 10.82
N LYS A 271 -12.34 26.03 11.38
CA LYS A 271 -12.11 26.30 12.79
C LYS A 271 -13.11 25.59 13.72
N ASP A 272 -14.33 25.39 13.28
CA ASP A 272 -15.42 24.84 14.10
C ASP A 272 -16.19 23.78 13.28
N TRP A 273 -15.68 22.53 13.29
CA TRP A 273 -16.46 21.41 12.79
C TRP A 273 -17.36 20.87 13.90
N ASP A 274 -18.68 20.97 13.73
CA ASP A 274 -19.69 20.58 14.74
C ASP A 274 -19.97 19.05 14.80
N GLY A 275 -19.15 18.24 14.11
CA GLY A 275 -19.30 16.79 14.10
C GLY A 275 -20.37 16.26 13.15
N LYS A 276 -21.05 17.15 12.41
CA LYS A 276 -22.07 16.74 11.43
C LYS A 276 -21.42 16.70 10.04
N ALA A 277 -20.72 15.61 9.74
CA ALA A 277 -20.52 15.24 8.35
C ALA A 277 -21.86 14.77 7.78
N GLY A 278 -22.06 14.96 6.49
CA GLY A 278 -23.17 14.37 5.76
C GLY A 278 -23.30 12.85 5.98
N ASP A 279 -24.08 12.15 5.21
CA ASP A 279 -24.35 10.72 5.39
C ASP A 279 -23.11 9.92 5.88
N LYS A 280 -23.29 9.20 6.99
CA LYS A 280 -22.23 8.40 7.62
C LYS A 280 -21.55 7.52 6.60
N VAL A 281 -20.27 7.70 6.38
CA VAL A 281 -19.51 6.92 5.41
C VAL A 281 -19.29 5.52 5.96
N VAL A 282 -19.95 4.54 5.36
CA VAL A 282 -19.76 3.13 5.71
C VAL A 282 -18.54 2.61 4.95
N ILE A 283 -17.54 2.12 5.68
CA ILE A 283 -16.36 1.50 5.10
C ILE A 283 -16.51 -0.03 4.98
N ASP A 284 -15.87 -0.59 3.96
CA ASP A 284 -15.69 -2.03 3.84
C ASP A 284 -14.49 -2.46 4.72
N ARG A 285 -14.79 -3.15 5.82
CA ARG A 285 -13.77 -3.65 6.77
C ARG A 285 -13.19 -5.01 6.37
N SER A 286 -13.66 -5.61 5.28
CA SER A 286 -13.15 -6.92 4.81
C SER A 286 -11.72 -6.84 4.29
N ARG A 287 -11.27 -5.66 3.83
CA ARG A 287 -9.94 -5.42 3.28
C ARG A 287 -9.42 -4.05 3.63
N ILE A 288 -8.16 -4.00 4.04
CA ILE A 288 -7.51 -2.75 4.49
C ILE A 288 -7.33 -1.71 3.38
N VAL A 289 -7.23 -2.14 2.13
CA VAL A 289 -6.93 -1.26 0.99
C VAL A 289 -8.10 -0.36 0.62
N ALA A 290 -9.33 -0.86 0.66
CA ALA A 290 -10.51 -0.11 0.21
C ALA A 290 -10.77 1.16 1.04
N PRO A 291 -10.79 1.12 2.39
CA PRO A 291 -10.94 2.33 3.22
C PRO A 291 -9.78 3.31 3.05
N LEU A 292 -8.54 2.82 2.92
CA LEU A 292 -7.37 3.68 2.69
C LEU A 292 -7.44 4.38 1.33
N LEU A 293 -7.92 3.71 0.28
CA LEU A 293 -8.15 4.33 -1.03
C LEU A 293 -9.21 5.43 -0.94
N THR A 294 -10.29 5.20 -0.21
CA THR A 294 -11.37 6.17 -0.04
C THR A 294 -10.87 7.39 0.73
N LEU A 295 -10.17 7.18 1.84
CA LEU A 295 -9.54 8.25 2.62
C LEU A 295 -8.56 9.08 1.75
N SER A 296 -7.68 8.40 1.02
CA SER A 296 -6.73 9.05 0.11
C SER A 296 -7.43 9.86 -0.99
N ALA A 297 -8.54 9.34 -1.54
CA ALA A 297 -9.29 10.03 -2.59
C ALA A 297 -9.91 11.35 -2.11
N TYR A 298 -10.61 11.36 -0.97
CA TYR A 298 -11.17 12.58 -0.41
C TYR A 298 -10.10 13.57 0.00
N PHE A 299 -9.06 13.09 0.69
CA PHE A 299 -7.97 13.94 1.14
C PHE A 299 -7.17 14.55 -0.02
N SER A 300 -6.93 13.79 -1.09
CA SER A 300 -6.27 14.30 -2.29
C SER A 300 -7.15 15.28 -3.08
N ARG A 301 -8.45 15.00 -3.22
CA ARG A 301 -9.39 15.91 -3.91
C ARG A 301 -9.49 17.27 -3.21
N SER A 302 -9.64 17.28 -1.90
CA SER A 302 -9.64 18.51 -1.12
C SER A 302 -8.30 19.24 -1.20
N GLY A 303 -7.15 18.51 -1.18
CA GLY A 303 -5.82 19.09 -1.41
C GLY A 303 -5.69 19.75 -2.78
N SER A 304 -6.24 19.11 -3.82
CA SER A 304 -6.23 19.65 -5.17
C SER A 304 -6.95 21.00 -5.28
N LEU A 305 -8.11 21.11 -4.62
CA LEU A 305 -8.88 22.36 -4.58
C LEU A 305 -8.13 23.44 -3.78
N ALA A 306 -7.61 23.09 -2.59
CA ALA A 306 -6.84 23.99 -1.75
C ALA A 306 -5.60 24.53 -2.47
N PHE A 307 -4.78 23.68 -3.07
CA PHE A 307 -3.58 24.13 -3.79
C PHE A 307 -3.93 25.00 -5.00
N LYS A 308 -4.97 24.63 -5.76
CA LYS A 308 -5.45 25.45 -6.87
C LYS A 308 -5.89 26.82 -6.41
N ARG A 309 -6.64 26.91 -5.31
CA ARG A 309 -7.13 28.15 -4.72
C ARG A 309 -5.98 29.03 -4.18
N LEU A 310 -5.06 28.43 -3.43
CA LEU A 310 -3.99 29.15 -2.73
C LEU A 310 -2.82 29.56 -3.64
N THR A 311 -2.52 28.77 -4.67
CA THR A 311 -1.30 28.96 -5.49
C THR A 311 -1.55 29.06 -6.99
N GLY A 312 -2.77 28.77 -7.45
CA GLY A 312 -3.09 28.65 -8.88
C GLY A 312 -2.43 27.43 -9.56
N LEU A 313 -1.78 26.53 -8.79
CA LEU A 313 -1.16 25.33 -9.30
C LEU A 313 -2.15 24.16 -9.35
N SER A 314 -2.02 23.33 -10.37
CA SER A 314 -2.64 22.00 -10.35
C SER A 314 -2.00 21.13 -9.28
N SER A 315 -2.70 20.07 -8.85
CA SER A 315 -2.16 19.11 -7.86
C SER A 315 -0.80 18.56 -8.25
N PHE A 316 -0.60 18.26 -9.52
CA PHE A 316 0.65 17.68 -9.97
C PHE A 316 1.76 18.73 -10.05
N GLU A 317 1.48 19.98 -10.45
CA GLU A 317 2.44 21.09 -10.37
C GLU A 317 2.83 21.37 -8.91
N ALA A 318 1.86 21.42 -7.99
CA ALA A 318 2.13 21.59 -6.57
C ALA A 318 2.99 20.46 -6.00
N PHE A 319 2.72 19.21 -6.39
CA PHE A 319 3.51 18.05 -5.98
C PHE A 319 4.95 18.12 -6.52
N VAL A 320 5.13 18.42 -7.81
CA VAL A 320 6.47 18.58 -8.41
C VAL A 320 7.25 19.73 -7.75
N LEU A 321 6.61 20.86 -7.51
CA LEU A 321 7.26 21.98 -6.81
C LEU A 321 7.64 21.60 -5.37
N SER A 322 6.78 20.85 -4.67
CA SER A 322 7.08 20.34 -3.33
C SER A 322 8.30 19.41 -3.31
N GLU A 323 8.37 18.45 -4.25
CA GLU A 323 9.50 17.53 -4.32
C GLU A 323 10.82 18.25 -4.63
N ILE A 324 10.79 19.28 -5.49
CA ILE A 324 11.97 20.11 -5.77
C ILE A 324 12.37 20.96 -4.56
N GLY A 325 11.39 21.48 -3.81
CA GLY A 325 11.62 22.36 -2.66
C GLY A 325 12.03 21.65 -1.37
N ILE A 326 11.84 20.31 -1.29
CA ILE A 326 12.16 19.55 -0.07
C ILE A 326 13.65 19.54 0.24
N ASP A 327 14.48 19.27 -0.76
CA ASP A 327 15.94 19.18 -0.61
C ASP A 327 16.63 19.72 -1.88
N PRO A 328 16.61 21.04 -2.08
CA PRO A 328 17.23 21.65 -3.25
C PRO A 328 18.76 21.72 -3.10
N PRO A 329 19.50 21.49 -4.18
CA PRO A 329 19.06 21.22 -5.54
C PRO A 329 18.73 19.75 -5.78
N THR A 330 17.56 19.47 -6.34
CA THR A 330 17.10 18.10 -6.65
C THR A 330 17.54 17.68 -8.05
N ASP A 331 18.20 16.54 -8.18
CA ASP A 331 18.55 15.98 -9.48
C ASP A 331 17.35 15.30 -10.18
N TRP A 332 17.45 15.14 -11.51
CA TRP A 332 16.38 14.56 -12.32
C TRP A 332 16.00 13.12 -11.93
N ALA A 333 16.98 12.28 -11.57
CA ALA A 333 16.74 10.89 -11.24
C ALA A 333 15.99 10.77 -9.91
N THR A 334 16.40 11.53 -8.91
CA THR A 334 15.73 11.64 -7.62
C THR A 334 14.30 12.16 -7.77
N LEU A 335 14.11 13.23 -8.56
CA LEU A 335 12.78 13.79 -8.82
C LEU A 335 11.83 12.77 -9.48
N VAL A 336 12.26 12.12 -10.55
CA VAL A 336 11.43 11.12 -11.25
C VAL A 336 11.10 9.93 -10.37
N LYS A 337 12.06 9.47 -9.56
CA LYS A 337 11.84 8.41 -8.58
C LYS A 337 10.78 8.80 -7.54
N ALA A 338 10.85 10.03 -7.02
CA ALA A 338 9.87 10.54 -6.07
C ALA A 338 8.48 10.70 -6.69
N LEU A 339 8.41 11.26 -7.90
CA LEU A 339 7.14 11.46 -8.61
C LEU A 339 6.48 10.15 -9.05
N ALA A 340 7.26 9.08 -9.27
CA ALA A 340 6.80 7.77 -9.75
C ALA A 340 5.80 7.85 -10.91
N ARG A 341 6.06 8.77 -11.82
CA ARG A 341 5.24 9.07 -13.01
C ARG A 341 6.06 8.85 -14.27
N ASP A 342 5.39 8.81 -15.41
CA ASP A 342 6.04 8.84 -16.70
C ASP A 342 7.01 10.04 -16.80
N HIS A 343 8.24 9.75 -17.22
CA HIS A 343 9.30 10.74 -17.42
C HIS A 343 8.85 11.92 -18.28
N SER A 344 8.00 11.68 -19.27
CA SER A 344 7.52 12.73 -20.16
C SER A 344 6.51 13.65 -19.48
N GLN A 345 5.66 13.13 -18.58
CA GLN A 345 4.75 13.95 -17.80
C GLN A 345 5.53 14.80 -16.79
N ALA A 346 6.47 14.21 -16.07
CA ALA A 346 7.36 14.93 -15.15
C ALA A 346 8.10 16.06 -15.88
N GLY A 347 8.70 15.76 -17.05
CA GLY A 347 9.43 16.73 -17.87
C GLY A 347 8.56 17.90 -18.35
N ARG A 348 7.35 17.62 -18.81
CA ARG A 348 6.39 18.67 -19.22
C ARG A 348 6.04 19.58 -18.04
N THR A 349 5.80 19.01 -16.86
CA THR A 349 5.43 19.79 -15.67
C THR A 349 6.58 20.64 -15.15
N VAL A 350 7.80 20.08 -15.07
CA VAL A 350 9.00 20.89 -14.71
C VAL A 350 9.21 22.02 -15.70
N THR A 351 9.07 21.76 -17.01
CA THR A 351 9.17 22.79 -18.04
C THR A 351 8.10 23.87 -17.88
N ALA A 352 6.86 23.49 -17.53
CA ALA A 352 5.77 24.45 -17.27
C ALA A 352 6.06 25.31 -16.04
N LEU A 353 6.58 24.72 -14.95
CA LEU A 353 6.97 25.47 -13.75
C LEU A 353 8.15 26.43 -14.03
N MET A 354 9.13 26.01 -14.84
CA MET A 354 10.22 26.88 -15.27
C MET A 354 9.73 28.05 -16.11
N LYS A 355 8.80 27.81 -17.07
CA LYS A 355 8.18 28.89 -17.87
C LYS A 355 7.37 29.87 -17.04
N ARG A 356 6.81 29.42 -15.90
CA ARG A 356 6.12 30.28 -14.93
C ARG A 356 7.08 30.98 -13.97
N GLY A 357 8.40 30.77 -14.08
CA GLY A 357 9.41 31.34 -13.21
C GLY A 357 9.40 30.81 -11.78
N LEU A 358 8.86 29.60 -11.56
CA LEU A 358 8.75 28.99 -10.22
C LEU A 358 9.87 27.99 -9.92
N VAL A 359 10.53 27.47 -10.94
CA VAL A 359 11.62 26.52 -10.84
C VAL A 359 12.78 27.01 -11.71
N GLU A 360 13.96 26.94 -11.19
CA GLU A 360 15.20 27.22 -11.87
C GLU A 360 15.99 25.94 -12.10
N ARG A 361 16.86 25.97 -13.11
CA ARG A 361 17.69 24.82 -13.47
C ARG A 361 19.15 25.23 -13.54
N GLU A 362 20.00 24.48 -12.82
CA GLU A 362 21.46 24.54 -12.95
C GLU A 362 21.93 23.50 -13.98
N GLY A 363 22.85 23.89 -14.86
CA GLY A 363 23.48 23.03 -15.85
C GLY A 363 23.12 23.39 -17.30
N LYS A 364 23.84 22.77 -18.25
CA LYS A 364 23.67 23.06 -19.68
C LYS A 364 22.31 22.61 -20.22
N PRO A 365 21.64 23.41 -21.04
CA PRO A 365 20.37 23.00 -21.69
C PRO A 365 20.55 21.68 -22.46
N GLY A 366 19.51 20.82 -22.42
CA GLY A 366 19.47 19.58 -23.19
C GLY A 366 20.17 18.36 -22.58
N ARG A 367 20.90 18.47 -21.48
CA ARG A 367 21.47 17.31 -20.79
C ARG A 367 20.54 16.77 -19.71
N ARG A 368 20.42 15.43 -19.59
CA ARG A 368 19.63 14.71 -18.55
C ARG A 368 20.13 14.95 -17.10
N HIS A 369 21.22 15.69 -16.91
CA HIS A 369 21.88 15.93 -15.63
C HIS A 369 21.70 17.35 -15.11
N GLY A 370 20.52 17.95 -15.28
CA GLY A 370 20.19 19.22 -14.63
C GLY A 370 19.78 19.01 -13.17
N ARG A 371 20.16 19.94 -12.32
CA ARG A 371 19.66 20.08 -10.95
C ARG A 371 18.61 21.17 -10.92
N PHE A 372 17.56 20.98 -10.14
CA PHE A 372 16.40 21.89 -10.06
C PHE A 372 16.29 22.45 -8.65
N PHE A 373 15.92 23.69 -8.56
CA PHE A 373 15.63 24.37 -7.29
C PHE A 373 14.50 25.37 -7.49
N PRO A 374 13.73 25.69 -6.42
CA PRO A 374 12.68 26.69 -6.53
C PRO A 374 13.31 28.08 -6.69
N SER A 375 12.72 28.92 -7.54
CA SER A 375 13.00 30.37 -7.54
C SER A 375 12.51 30.99 -6.23
N GLU A 376 12.75 32.29 -6.01
CA GLU A 376 12.20 33.01 -4.86
C GLU A 376 10.68 32.87 -4.76
N GLU A 377 9.93 33.09 -5.86
CA GLU A 377 8.50 32.90 -5.89
C GLU A 377 8.09 31.42 -5.76
N GLY A 378 8.87 30.50 -6.35
CA GLY A 378 8.70 29.06 -6.16
C GLY A 378 8.84 28.63 -4.71
N ALA A 379 9.83 29.16 -4.00
CA ALA A 379 10.05 28.92 -2.58
C ALA A 379 8.89 29.45 -1.72
N ARG A 380 8.39 30.64 -2.05
CA ARG A 380 7.20 31.22 -1.39
C ARG A 380 5.96 30.31 -1.58
N LEU A 381 5.70 29.84 -2.79
CA LEU A 381 4.57 28.92 -3.06
C LEU A 381 4.77 27.55 -2.41
N PHE A 382 6.01 27.06 -2.35
CA PHE A 382 6.36 25.84 -1.64
C PHE A 382 5.96 25.93 -0.16
N GLU A 383 6.27 27.03 0.52
CA GLU A 383 5.86 27.23 1.92
C GLU A 383 4.35 27.27 2.08
N VAL A 384 3.62 27.92 1.16
CA VAL A 384 2.14 27.92 1.16
C VAL A 384 1.59 26.51 1.03
N ILE A 385 2.10 25.71 0.11
CA ILE A 385 1.68 24.32 -0.09
C ILE A 385 1.97 23.48 1.16
N HIS A 386 3.15 23.65 1.74
CA HIS A 386 3.56 22.91 2.94
C HIS A 386 2.73 23.28 4.16
N GLU A 387 2.46 24.57 4.36
CA GLU A 387 1.62 25.03 5.45
C GLU A 387 0.18 24.50 5.31
N ALA A 388 -0.40 24.62 4.12
CA ALA A 388 -1.71 24.05 3.83
C ALA A 388 -1.75 22.53 4.08
N GLY A 389 -0.70 21.81 3.70
CA GLY A 389 -0.56 20.38 3.96
C GLY A 389 -0.51 20.05 5.45
N ARG A 390 0.26 20.83 6.24
CA ARG A 390 0.35 20.67 7.70
C ARG A 390 -0.99 20.93 8.39
N GLN A 391 -1.66 22.04 8.06
CA GLN A 391 -2.96 22.39 8.63
C GLN A 391 -4.01 21.32 8.36
N ARG A 392 -4.05 20.79 7.15
CA ARG A 392 -4.96 19.71 6.76
C ARG A 392 -4.67 18.41 7.52
N SER A 393 -3.40 18.04 7.65
CA SER A 393 -3.00 16.86 8.43
C SER A 393 -3.32 17.04 9.92
N THR A 394 -3.08 18.22 10.47
CA THR A 394 -3.44 18.56 11.84
C THR A 394 -4.95 18.47 12.06
N PHE A 395 -5.74 19.05 11.16
CA PHE A 395 -7.20 18.94 11.22
C PHE A 395 -7.66 17.49 11.19
N LEU A 396 -7.12 16.69 10.27
CA LEU A 396 -7.49 15.28 10.13
C LEU A 396 -7.25 14.48 11.41
N LEU A 397 -6.10 14.70 12.07
CA LEU A 397 -5.66 13.97 13.26
C LEU A 397 -6.14 14.57 14.59
N ALA A 398 -6.73 15.77 14.58
CA ALA A 398 -7.09 16.49 15.80
C ALA A 398 -8.03 15.72 16.76
N PRO A 399 -9.00 14.89 16.31
CA PRO A 399 -9.86 14.15 17.21
C PRO A 399 -9.15 13.02 17.95
N LEU A 400 -8.00 12.56 17.44
CA LEU A 400 -7.31 11.41 18.02
C LEU A 400 -6.53 11.81 19.27
N ALA A 401 -6.77 11.13 20.38
CA ALA A 401 -5.92 11.20 21.56
C ALA A 401 -4.48 10.79 21.20
N ALA A 402 -3.49 11.25 21.97
CA ALA A 402 -2.07 11.03 21.63
C ALA A 402 -1.72 9.54 21.54
N ASP A 403 -2.24 8.71 22.43
CA ASP A 403 -2.06 7.27 22.45
C ASP A 403 -2.77 6.58 21.28
N GLN A 404 -4.00 7.00 20.94
CA GLN A 404 -4.74 6.48 19.78
C GLN A 404 -4.00 6.83 18.47
N ARG A 405 -3.49 8.06 18.36
CA ARG A 405 -2.66 8.46 17.21
C ARG A 405 -1.39 7.61 17.10
N ALA A 406 -0.71 7.36 18.23
CA ALA A 406 0.50 6.54 18.25
C ALA A 406 0.21 5.10 17.80
N ARG A 407 -0.87 4.47 18.29
CA ARG A 407 -1.29 3.13 17.87
C ARG A 407 -1.67 3.08 16.38
N PHE A 408 -2.43 4.06 15.91
CA PHE A 408 -2.78 4.16 14.48
C PHE A 408 -1.54 4.25 13.59
N LEU A 409 -0.58 5.11 13.94
CA LEU A 409 0.66 5.26 13.17
C LEU A 409 1.53 4.00 13.23
N ALA A 410 1.57 3.31 14.37
CA ALA A 410 2.29 2.04 14.50
C ALA A 410 1.69 0.95 13.59
N THR A 411 0.36 0.80 13.57
CA THR A 411 -0.32 -0.14 12.68
C THR A 411 -0.14 0.26 11.21
N PHE A 412 -0.21 1.55 10.89
CA PHE A 412 0.03 2.05 9.53
C PHE A 412 1.47 1.76 9.07
N GLU A 413 2.46 1.84 9.97
CA GLU A 413 3.85 1.48 9.67
C GLU A 413 4.00 0.00 9.34
N LYS A 414 3.30 -0.90 10.04
CA LYS A 414 3.24 -2.33 9.71
C LYS A 414 2.70 -2.53 8.28
N VAL A 415 1.57 -1.88 7.94
CA VAL A 415 1.00 -1.92 6.58
C VAL A 415 2.00 -1.40 5.54
N ARG A 416 2.71 -0.31 5.83
CA ARG A 416 3.72 0.27 4.93
C ARG A 416 4.88 -0.68 4.66
N ARG A 417 5.40 -1.33 5.70
CA ARG A 417 6.46 -2.35 5.62
C ARG A 417 5.98 -3.53 4.77
N ASN A 418 4.80 -4.07 5.08
CA ASN A 418 4.23 -5.23 4.40
C ASN A 418 3.95 -4.91 2.91
N ALA A 419 3.48 -3.70 2.59
CA ALA A 419 3.31 -3.24 1.21
C ALA A 419 4.65 -3.13 0.46
N THR A 420 5.73 -2.79 1.15
CA THR A 420 7.07 -2.75 0.56
C THR A 420 7.55 -4.16 0.23
N SER A 421 7.50 -5.07 1.21
CA SER A 421 7.88 -6.48 1.02
C SER A 421 7.06 -7.15 -0.10
N GLN A 422 5.75 -6.88 -0.15
CA GLN A 422 4.88 -7.39 -1.20
C GLN A 422 5.31 -6.89 -2.60
N LEU A 423 5.66 -5.61 -2.73
CA LEU A 423 6.11 -5.04 -4.00
C LEU A 423 7.46 -5.61 -4.43
N ASP A 424 8.42 -5.71 -3.50
CA ASP A 424 9.77 -6.20 -3.79
C ASP A 424 9.73 -7.66 -4.24
N ARG A 425 8.89 -8.49 -3.60
CA ARG A 425 8.62 -9.86 -4.03
C ARG A 425 8.03 -9.91 -5.44
N GLU A 426 6.99 -9.11 -5.72
CA GLU A 426 6.34 -9.12 -7.04
C GLU A 426 7.29 -8.68 -8.16
N ARG A 427 8.19 -7.74 -7.88
CA ARG A 427 9.25 -7.32 -8.81
C ARG A 427 10.24 -8.45 -9.08
N ALA A 428 10.72 -9.12 -8.02
CA ALA A 428 11.66 -10.24 -8.15
C ALA A 428 11.03 -11.41 -8.95
N ILE A 429 9.76 -11.75 -8.68
CA ILE A 429 9.05 -12.76 -9.48
C ILE A 429 8.91 -12.32 -10.95
N ALA A 430 8.59 -11.05 -11.19
CA ALA A 430 8.49 -10.54 -12.56
C ALA A 430 9.83 -10.50 -13.30
N GLU A 431 10.95 -10.44 -12.62
CA GLU A 431 12.29 -10.61 -13.20
C GLU A 431 12.55 -12.07 -13.59
N ILE A 432 12.20 -13.02 -12.72
CA ILE A 432 12.29 -14.46 -13.01
C ILE A 432 11.40 -14.84 -14.22
N ASP A 433 10.19 -14.27 -14.30
CA ASP A 433 9.25 -14.53 -15.41
C ASP A 433 9.73 -14.02 -16.79
N ARG A 434 10.74 -13.12 -16.82
CA ARG A 434 11.32 -12.54 -18.04
C ARG A 434 12.61 -13.24 -18.48
N SER A 435 13.27 -13.97 -17.57
CA SER A 435 14.52 -14.69 -17.82
C SER A 435 14.27 -16.05 -18.47
#